data_b4c77a8198a13fb5f624f0c1349b89aa
#
_entry.id   b4c77a8198a13fb5f624f0c1349b89aa
#
_cell.length_a   1.000
_cell.length_b   1.000
_cell.length_c   1.000
_cell.angle_alpha   90.00
_cell.angle_beta   90.00
_cell.angle_gamma   90.00
#
_symmetry.space_group_name_H-M   'P 1'
#
loop_
_entity.id
_entity.type
_entity.pdbx_description
1 polymer ?
#
loop_
_entity_poly.entity_id
_entity_poly.type
_entity_poly.pdbx_seq_one_letter_code
_entity_poly.pdbx_strand_id
1 'polypeptide(L)'
;MLASVILLNTGIGKEYRRNKRKKERLQEQREQIIGRKAGRIERYIVSEKKLVRATNTDLKTYLALLCASLAGGWFFGKLVFIDSAISLCVAGVCIVLPHAFLIFKGNKERRALAENLEAAMRIITHEYISTMDIQKAIENAVDIIEIDKPFREFLVDCQLVSANMERNLRRLESKERNIFFSRWIDQLILTQTDRSQIVNLMPILDDMNDAKTAQRENDTKIASAWRDYFTMLFIILLSPLLIRVIQYEWYNYLITTFFGRVLVISMLGSLVWATGRAMKINKPITG
;
A
#
# COMPACT_ATOMS: atom_id res chain seq x y z
N MET A 1 -13.05 31.19 34.10
CA MET A 1 -12.57 31.69 32.78
C MET A 1 -11.74 30.67 32.01
N LEU A 2 -10.77 29.99 32.60
CA LEU A 2 -9.93 28.99 31.86
C LEU A 2 -10.72 27.75 31.34
N ALA A 3 -11.71 27.27 32.06
CA ALA A 3 -12.52 26.14 31.64
C ALA A 3 -13.41 26.41 30.40
N SER A 4 -13.88 27.63 30.23
CA SER A 4 -14.66 28.04 29.05
C SER A 4 -13.83 28.14 27.78
N VAL A 5 -12.56 28.53 27.90
CA VAL A 5 -11.61 28.62 26.77
C VAL A 5 -11.21 27.21 26.30
N ILE A 6 -11.04 26.26 27.23
CA ILE A 6 -10.74 24.85 26.93
C ILE A 6 -11.94 24.17 26.22
N LEU A 7 -13.17 24.43 26.66
CA LEU A 7 -14.40 23.93 26.03
C LEU A 7 -14.62 24.48 24.62
N LEU A 8 -14.34 25.76 24.40
CA LEU A 8 -14.39 26.39 23.07
C LEU A 8 -13.33 25.79 22.14
N ASN A 9 -12.12 25.58 22.63
CA ASN A 9 -11.01 25.01 21.82
C ASN A 9 -11.27 23.54 21.45
N THR A 10 -11.89 22.75 22.33
CA THR A 10 -12.31 21.36 22.01
C THR A 10 -13.53 21.31 21.06
N GLY A 11 -14.44 22.28 21.14
CA GLY A 11 -15.58 22.42 20.22
C GLY A 11 -15.12 22.76 18.79
N ILE A 12 -14.29 23.77 18.65
CA ILE A 12 -13.69 24.21 17.36
C ILE A 12 -12.84 23.11 16.75
N GLY A 13 -12.05 22.40 17.55
CA GLY A 13 -11.26 21.26 17.09
C GLY A 13 -12.10 20.08 16.59
N LYS A 14 -13.22 19.78 17.25
CA LYS A 14 -14.18 18.76 16.81
C LYS A 14 -14.89 19.15 15.51
N GLU A 15 -15.29 20.40 15.39
CA GLU A 15 -15.95 20.93 14.20
C GLU A 15 -15.01 21.00 13.00
N TYR A 16 -13.76 21.42 13.19
CA TYR A 16 -12.71 21.40 12.18
C TYR A 16 -12.43 19.96 11.68
N ARG A 17 -12.31 18.97 12.58
CA ARG A 17 -12.12 17.56 12.20
C ARG A 17 -13.35 16.99 11.50
N ARG A 18 -14.56 17.35 11.91
CA ARG A 18 -15.82 16.96 11.26
C ARG A 18 -15.95 17.54 9.86
N ASN A 19 -15.60 18.81 9.68
CA ASN A 19 -15.59 19.49 8.39
C ASN A 19 -14.50 18.95 7.46
N LYS A 20 -13.31 18.60 8.01
CA LYS A 20 -12.25 17.92 7.25
C LYS A 20 -12.69 16.55 6.74
N ARG A 21 -13.25 15.71 7.61
CA ARG A 21 -13.79 14.39 7.22
C ARG A 21 -14.95 14.49 6.21
N LYS A 22 -15.80 15.51 6.34
CA LYS A 22 -16.89 15.75 5.37
C LYS A 22 -16.35 16.17 4.01
N LYS A 23 -15.33 17.01 3.96
CA LYS A 23 -14.62 17.39 2.72
C LYS A 23 -13.93 16.18 2.07
N GLU A 24 -13.27 15.35 2.86
CA GLU A 24 -12.61 14.12 2.38
C GLU A 24 -13.63 13.14 1.77
N ARG A 25 -14.76 12.86 2.44
CA ARG A 25 -15.85 12.02 1.89
C ARG A 25 -16.47 12.59 0.61
N LEU A 26 -16.70 13.90 0.56
CA LEU A 26 -17.22 14.55 -0.63
C LEU A 26 -16.22 14.52 -1.80
N GLN A 27 -14.93 14.61 -1.53
CA GLN A 27 -13.89 14.44 -2.53
C GLN A 27 -13.81 13.00 -3.02
N GLU A 28 -13.89 12.00 -2.13
CA GLU A 28 -13.94 10.59 -2.50
C GLU A 28 -15.17 10.25 -3.37
N GLN A 29 -16.34 10.78 -3.03
CA GLN A 29 -17.55 10.62 -3.84
C GLN A 29 -17.41 11.29 -5.21
N ARG A 30 -16.85 12.50 -5.28
CA ARG A 30 -16.57 13.17 -6.55
C ARG A 30 -15.56 12.38 -7.40
N GLU A 31 -14.50 11.86 -6.79
CA GLU A 31 -13.50 11.03 -7.49
C GLU A 31 -14.10 9.71 -7.99
N GLN A 32 -15.05 9.10 -7.26
CA GLN A 32 -15.77 7.92 -7.71
C GLN A 32 -16.70 8.22 -8.90
N ILE A 33 -17.38 9.37 -8.89
CA ILE A 33 -18.28 9.79 -9.97
C ILE A 33 -17.46 10.16 -11.21
N ILE A 34 -16.36 10.88 -11.04
CA ILE A 34 -15.42 11.23 -12.12
C ILE A 34 -14.81 9.95 -12.71
N GLY A 35 -14.37 9.00 -11.87
CA GLY A 35 -13.79 7.74 -12.32
C GLY A 35 -14.74 6.85 -13.14
N ARG A 36 -16.08 6.99 -13.00
CA ARG A 36 -17.06 6.29 -13.84
C ARG A 36 -17.26 6.91 -15.22
N LYS A 37 -17.08 8.23 -15.36
CA LYS A 37 -17.29 8.98 -16.62
C LYS A 37 -15.98 9.37 -17.32
N ALA A 38 -14.85 9.17 -16.67
CA ALA A 38 -13.54 9.65 -17.11
C ALA A 38 -12.92 8.77 -18.20
N GLY A 39 -12.18 9.39 -19.09
CA GLY A 39 -11.34 8.71 -20.07
C GLY A 39 -10.24 7.85 -19.42
N ARG A 40 -9.57 7.00 -20.23
CA ARG A 40 -8.51 6.09 -19.71
C ARG A 40 -7.41 6.84 -18.92
N ILE A 41 -7.04 8.04 -19.37
CA ILE A 41 -5.99 8.87 -18.76
C ILE A 41 -6.44 9.42 -17.41
N GLU A 42 -7.67 9.91 -17.30
CA GLU A 42 -8.20 10.41 -16.02
C GLU A 42 -8.35 9.30 -14.97
N ARG A 43 -8.77 8.10 -15.39
CA ARG A 43 -8.81 6.92 -14.52
C ARG A 43 -7.42 6.56 -14.00
N TYR A 44 -6.40 6.67 -14.83
CA TYR A 44 -5.02 6.45 -14.43
C TYR A 44 -4.56 7.49 -13.38
N ILE A 45 -4.79 8.78 -13.62
CA ILE A 45 -4.46 9.87 -12.69
C ILE A 45 -5.17 9.72 -11.34
N VAL A 46 -6.46 9.31 -11.35
CA VAL A 46 -7.22 9.09 -10.11
C VAL A 46 -6.68 7.87 -9.35
N SER A 47 -6.27 6.80 -10.04
CA SER A 47 -5.67 5.64 -9.40
C SER A 47 -4.31 5.97 -8.77
N GLU A 48 -3.48 6.76 -9.45
CA GLU A 48 -2.20 7.26 -8.92
C GLU A 48 -2.38 8.13 -7.67
N LYS A 49 -3.32 9.07 -7.70
CA LYS A 49 -3.62 9.91 -6.53
C LYS A 49 -4.08 9.07 -5.32
N LYS A 50 -4.85 8.00 -5.57
CA LYS A 50 -5.25 7.06 -4.50
C LYS A 50 -4.05 6.30 -3.93
N LEU A 51 -3.13 5.83 -4.79
CA LEU A 51 -1.90 5.15 -4.38
C LEU A 51 -1.00 6.09 -3.56
N VAL A 52 -0.78 7.31 -4.04
CA VAL A 52 0.03 8.32 -3.34
C VAL A 52 -0.55 8.64 -1.95
N ARG A 53 -1.87 8.78 -1.83
CA ARG A 53 -2.53 8.99 -0.53
C ARG A 53 -2.45 7.77 0.38
N ALA A 54 -2.58 6.56 -0.18
CA ALA A 54 -2.51 5.32 0.58
C ALA A 54 -1.11 5.02 1.12
N THR A 55 -0.06 5.55 0.47
CA THR A 55 1.34 5.37 0.87
C THR A 55 1.88 6.52 1.72
N ASN A 56 1.00 7.40 2.23
CA ASN A 56 1.39 8.58 3.03
C ASN A 56 2.57 9.37 2.42
N THR A 57 2.70 9.33 1.08
CA THR A 57 3.77 9.98 0.32
C THR A 57 3.26 11.35 -0.11
N ASP A 58 4.08 12.39 0.08
CA ASP A 58 3.72 13.75 -0.37
C ASP A 58 3.65 13.79 -1.91
N LEU A 59 2.61 14.42 -2.46
CA LEU A 59 2.46 14.59 -3.91
C LEU A 59 3.68 15.28 -4.53
N LYS A 60 4.32 16.18 -3.77
CA LYS A 60 5.55 16.88 -4.19
C LYS A 60 6.71 15.91 -4.36
N THR A 61 6.87 14.97 -3.43
CA THR A 61 7.91 13.92 -3.47
C THR A 61 7.70 12.98 -4.65
N TYR A 62 6.46 12.60 -4.94
CA TYR A 62 6.14 11.79 -6.12
C TYR A 62 6.46 12.51 -7.43
N LEU A 63 6.07 13.78 -7.56
CA LEU A 63 6.37 14.61 -8.72
C LEU A 63 7.89 14.79 -8.93
N ALA A 64 8.63 15.04 -7.84
CA ALA A 64 10.08 15.14 -7.88
C ALA A 64 10.73 13.83 -8.37
N LEU A 65 10.24 12.69 -7.90
CA LEU A 65 10.72 11.36 -8.28
C LEU A 65 10.40 11.06 -9.76
N LEU A 66 9.26 11.54 -10.25
CA LEU A 66 8.84 11.42 -11.65
C LEU A 66 9.72 12.30 -12.56
N CYS A 67 10.00 13.54 -12.17
CA CYS A 67 10.92 14.42 -12.91
C CYS A 67 12.36 13.86 -12.92
N ALA A 68 12.83 13.36 -11.78
CA ALA A 68 14.14 12.76 -11.67
C ALA A 68 14.27 11.50 -12.55
N SER A 69 13.24 10.65 -12.61
CA SER A 69 13.24 9.46 -13.46
C SER A 69 13.24 9.79 -14.95
N LEU A 70 12.49 10.84 -15.36
CA LEU A 70 12.47 11.34 -16.73
C LEU A 70 13.83 11.93 -17.12
N ALA A 71 14.40 12.80 -16.28
CA ALA A 71 15.71 13.42 -16.54
C ALA A 71 16.83 12.37 -16.57
N GLY A 72 16.82 11.44 -15.59
CA GLY A 72 17.77 10.35 -15.54
C GLY A 72 17.67 9.40 -16.74
N GLY A 73 16.44 9.04 -17.13
CA GLY A 73 16.19 8.21 -18.31
C GLY A 73 16.63 8.87 -19.61
N TRP A 74 16.38 10.17 -19.75
CA TRP A 74 16.84 10.92 -20.92
C TRP A 74 18.38 11.04 -20.99
N PHE A 75 19.02 11.34 -19.85
CA PHE A 75 20.47 11.42 -19.76
C PHE A 75 21.11 10.05 -20.05
N PHE A 76 20.59 8.98 -19.46
CA PHE A 76 21.06 7.62 -19.72
C PHE A 76 20.84 7.22 -21.19
N GLY A 77 19.69 7.56 -21.77
CA GLY A 77 19.42 7.33 -23.18
C GLY A 77 20.39 8.05 -24.09
N LYS A 78 20.76 9.30 -23.77
CA LYS A 78 21.77 10.07 -24.52
C LYS A 78 23.18 9.45 -24.42
N LEU A 79 23.52 8.93 -23.23
CA LEU A 79 24.81 8.29 -23.00
C LEU A 79 24.94 6.99 -23.82
N VAL A 80 23.86 6.21 -23.89
CA VAL A 80 23.83 4.90 -24.55
C VAL A 80 23.64 5.01 -26.07
N PHE A 81 22.65 5.80 -26.49
CA PHE A 81 22.18 5.78 -27.89
C PHE A 81 22.58 7.02 -28.72
N ILE A 82 23.06 8.11 -28.10
CA ILE A 82 23.39 9.38 -28.77
C ILE A 82 22.19 10.02 -29.51
N ASP A 83 21.25 9.21 -30.03
CA ASP A 83 20.05 9.62 -30.74
C ASP A 83 19.01 10.18 -29.78
N SER A 84 18.49 11.37 -30.09
CA SER A 84 17.50 12.05 -29.26
C SER A 84 16.14 11.36 -29.23
N ALA A 85 15.73 10.73 -30.34
CA ALA A 85 14.43 10.06 -30.44
C ALA A 85 14.41 8.80 -29.57
N ILE A 86 15.47 7.98 -29.62
CA ILE A 86 15.58 6.78 -28.79
C ILE A 86 15.72 7.16 -27.31
N SER A 87 16.50 8.23 -26.99
CA SER A 87 16.63 8.74 -25.61
C SER A 87 15.29 9.16 -25.00
N LEU A 88 14.41 9.75 -25.82
CA LEU A 88 13.04 10.10 -25.38
C LEU A 88 12.19 8.85 -25.06
N CYS A 89 12.32 7.79 -25.88
CA CYS A 89 11.67 6.51 -25.60
C CYS A 89 12.18 5.88 -24.29
N VAL A 90 13.49 5.92 -24.02
CA VAL A 90 14.09 5.44 -22.77
C VAL A 90 13.55 6.23 -21.57
N ALA A 91 13.46 7.56 -21.67
CA ALA A 91 12.87 8.41 -20.64
C ALA A 91 11.40 8.03 -20.36
N GLY A 92 10.62 7.73 -21.40
CA GLY A 92 9.24 7.23 -21.26
C GLY A 92 9.16 5.90 -20.52
N VAL A 93 10.10 4.98 -20.75
CA VAL A 93 10.19 3.70 -20.01
C VAL A 93 10.47 3.94 -18.53
N CYS A 94 11.35 4.90 -18.21
CA CYS A 94 11.72 5.21 -16.83
C CYS A 94 10.58 5.78 -15.98
N ILE A 95 9.47 6.25 -16.57
CA ILE A 95 8.25 6.66 -15.85
C ILE A 95 7.63 5.50 -15.05
N VAL A 96 7.87 4.25 -15.49
CA VAL A 96 7.36 3.07 -14.80
C VAL A 96 8.01 2.86 -13.42
N LEU A 97 9.25 3.34 -13.23
CA LEU A 97 10.01 3.15 -11.97
C LEU A 97 9.34 3.81 -10.74
N PRO A 98 8.94 5.11 -10.76
CA PRO A 98 8.25 5.71 -9.62
C PRO A 98 6.91 5.05 -9.31
N HIS A 99 6.19 4.58 -10.34
CA HIS A 99 4.94 3.84 -10.13
C HIS A 99 5.19 2.49 -9.42
N ALA A 100 6.19 1.72 -9.86
CA ALA A 100 6.58 0.48 -9.20
C ALA A 100 6.99 0.73 -7.74
N PHE A 101 7.78 1.78 -7.49
CA PHE A 101 8.20 2.16 -6.14
C PHE A 101 7.01 2.42 -5.19
N LEU A 102 5.97 3.14 -5.63
CA LEU A 102 4.77 3.39 -4.84
C LEU A 102 4.03 2.09 -4.50
N ILE A 103 3.91 1.17 -5.46
CA ILE A 103 3.27 -0.13 -5.23
C ILE A 103 4.03 -0.93 -4.17
N PHE A 104 5.36 -1.00 -4.28
CA PHE A 104 6.18 -1.71 -3.30
C PHE A 104 6.08 -1.09 -1.91
N LYS A 105 6.15 0.25 -1.81
CA LYS A 105 6.01 0.96 -0.54
C LYS A 105 4.64 0.72 0.09
N GLY A 106 3.55 0.85 -0.68
CA GLY A 106 2.19 0.63 -0.20
C GLY A 106 1.95 -0.81 0.29
N ASN A 107 2.52 -1.80 -0.39
CA ASN A 107 2.44 -3.18 0.04
C ASN A 107 3.19 -3.42 1.36
N LYS A 108 4.37 -2.80 1.54
CA LYS A 108 5.14 -2.88 2.79
C LYS A 108 4.37 -2.29 3.97
N GLU A 109 3.77 -1.11 3.81
CA GLU A 109 2.98 -0.47 4.87
C GLU A 109 1.74 -1.30 5.26
N ARG A 110 1.02 -1.86 4.27
CA ARG A 110 -0.13 -2.75 4.54
C ARG A 110 0.26 -4.01 5.29
N ARG A 111 1.43 -4.59 5.00
CA ARG A 111 1.96 -5.76 5.71
C ARG A 111 2.29 -5.43 7.16
N ALA A 112 2.99 -4.32 7.41
CA ALA A 112 3.30 -3.86 8.75
C ALA A 112 2.02 -3.66 9.58
N LEU A 113 0.98 -3.03 8.98
CA LEU A 113 -0.32 -2.88 9.64
C LEU A 113 -0.97 -4.24 10.00
N ALA A 114 -0.93 -5.21 9.09
CA ALA A 114 -1.48 -6.54 9.35
C ALA A 114 -0.68 -7.32 10.41
N GLU A 115 0.64 -7.13 10.47
CA GLU A 115 1.50 -7.72 11.51
C GLU A 115 1.19 -7.14 12.88
N ASN A 116 1.10 -5.82 12.98
CA ASN A 116 0.81 -5.12 14.21
C ASN A 116 -0.62 -5.41 14.70
N LEU A 117 -1.58 -5.58 13.78
CA LEU A 117 -2.95 -5.95 14.12
C LEU A 117 -3.02 -7.36 14.72
N GLU A 118 -2.32 -8.34 14.12
CA GLU A 118 -2.26 -9.71 14.68
C GLU A 118 -1.61 -9.71 16.07
N ALA A 119 -0.49 -8.99 16.24
CA ALA A 119 0.16 -8.88 17.53
C ALA A 119 -0.78 -8.30 18.60
N ALA A 120 -1.52 -7.23 18.24
CA ALA A 120 -2.52 -6.63 19.11
C ALA A 120 -3.63 -7.63 19.49
N MET A 121 -4.22 -8.32 18.50
CA MET A 121 -5.26 -9.33 18.75
C MET A 121 -4.74 -10.45 19.65
N ARG A 122 -3.50 -10.91 19.46
CA ARG A 122 -2.88 -11.97 20.27
C ARG A 122 -2.68 -11.54 21.70
N ILE A 123 -2.13 -10.34 21.95
CA ILE A 123 -1.92 -9.78 23.28
C ILE A 123 -3.28 -9.61 24.00
N ILE A 124 -4.26 -9.00 23.33
CA ILE A 124 -5.59 -8.79 23.92
C ILE A 124 -6.29 -10.12 24.21
N THR A 125 -6.13 -11.14 23.35
CA THR A 125 -6.72 -12.46 23.59
C THR A 125 -6.10 -13.13 24.82
N HIS A 126 -4.78 -13.06 25.00
CA HIS A 126 -4.12 -13.58 26.20
C HIS A 126 -4.60 -12.88 27.48
N GLU A 127 -4.68 -11.55 27.45
CA GLU A 127 -5.21 -10.77 28.57
C GLU A 127 -6.69 -11.09 28.84
N TYR A 128 -7.49 -11.32 27.77
CA TYR A 128 -8.90 -11.67 27.90
C TYR A 128 -9.08 -13.08 28.51
N ILE A 129 -8.27 -14.06 28.14
CA ILE A 129 -8.29 -15.39 28.74
C ILE A 129 -7.95 -15.32 30.24
N SER A 130 -7.06 -14.42 30.64
CA SER A 130 -6.66 -14.22 32.02
C SER A 130 -7.68 -13.46 32.86
N THR A 131 -8.23 -12.37 32.31
CA THR A 131 -9.12 -11.44 33.05
C THR A 131 -10.60 -11.78 32.93
N MET A 132 -11.00 -12.54 31.91
CA MET A 132 -12.39 -12.82 31.54
C MET A 132 -13.24 -11.55 31.34
N ASP A 133 -12.57 -10.40 31.11
CA ASP A 133 -13.18 -9.09 30.88
C ASP A 133 -12.48 -8.40 29.73
N ILE A 134 -13.18 -8.21 28.60
CA ILE A 134 -12.61 -7.66 27.37
C ILE A 134 -12.18 -6.20 27.53
N GLN A 135 -12.89 -5.41 28.38
CA GLN A 135 -12.52 -4.03 28.60
C GLN A 135 -11.19 -3.95 29.37
N LYS A 136 -11.05 -4.74 30.44
CA LYS A 136 -9.79 -4.83 31.19
C LYS A 136 -8.65 -5.38 30.36
N ALA A 137 -8.92 -6.39 29.53
CA ALA A 137 -7.93 -6.97 28.65
C ALA A 137 -7.37 -5.93 27.64
N ILE A 138 -8.25 -5.11 27.07
CA ILE A 138 -7.83 -4.02 26.17
C ILE A 138 -7.12 -2.91 26.95
N GLU A 139 -7.58 -2.57 28.16
CA GLU A 139 -6.95 -1.57 29.01
C GLU A 139 -5.50 -1.95 29.38
N ASN A 140 -5.27 -3.20 29.73
CA ASN A 140 -3.93 -3.72 30.04
C ASN A 140 -3.02 -3.78 28.80
N ALA A 141 -3.59 -4.07 27.64
CA ALA A 141 -2.86 -4.26 26.39
C ALA A 141 -2.53 -2.95 25.65
N VAL A 142 -3.34 -1.91 25.84
CA VAL A 142 -3.32 -0.71 24.97
C VAL A 142 -2.00 0.05 24.97
N ASP A 143 -1.24 -0.01 26.04
CA ASP A 143 0.07 0.66 26.15
C ASP A 143 1.23 -0.16 25.56
N ILE A 144 0.99 -1.44 25.27
CA ILE A 144 1.99 -2.38 24.75
C ILE A 144 1.86 -2.56 23.24
N ILE A 145 0.64 -2.39 22.69
CA ILE A 145 0.35 -2.61 21.28
C ILE A 145 0.70 -1.40 20.40
N GLU A 146 1.28 -1.63 19.22
CA GLU A 146 1.64 -0.56 18.31
C GLU A 146 0.42 0.11 17.63
N ILE A 147 -0.67 -0.65 17.43
CA ILE A 147 -1.95 -0.13 16.91
C ILE A 147 -2.86 0.20 18.10
N ASP A 148 -2.51 1.20 18.88
CA ASP A 148 -3.25 1.59 20.09
C ASP A 148 -4.53 2.39 19.79
N LYS A 149 -4.51 3.21 18.75
CA LYS A 149 -5.55 4.20 18.47
C LYS A 149 -6.98 3.65 18.36
N PRO A 150 -7.30 2.59 17.59
CA PRO A 150 -8.63 2.01 17.54
C PRO A 150 -9.09 1.48 18.89
N PHE A 151 -8.19 0.88 19.66
CA PHE A 151 -8.47 0.30 20.97
C PHE A 151 -8.65 1.36 22.06
N ARG A 152 -7.87 2.44 22.04
CA ARG A 152 -8.11 3.61 22.92
C ARG A 152 -9.47 4.25 22.65
N GLU A 153 -9.84 4.41 21.38
CA GLU A 153 -11.16 4.93 21.04
C GLU A 153 -12.30 3.97 21.51
N PHE A 154 -12.07 2.66 21.48
CA PHE A 154 -12.99 1.67 22.03
C PHE A 154 -13.15 1.84 23.55
N LEU A 155 -12.08 1.99 24.32
CA LEU A 155 -12.14 2.22 25.77
C LEU A 155 -12.93 3.51 26.10
N VAL A 156 -12.70 4.59 25.35
CA VAL A 156 -13.45 5.84 25.48
C VAL A 156 -14.95 5.63 25.16
N ASP A 157 -15.24 4.85 24.11
CA ASP A 157 -16.63 4.53 23.75
C ASP A 157 -17.34 3.71 24.86
N CYS A 158 -16.62 2.78 25.52
CA CYS A 158 -17.15 2.01 26.65
C CYS A 158 -17.44 2.90 27.88
N GLN A 159 -16.57 3.87 28.16
CA GLN A 159 -16.71 4.74 29.34
C GLN A 159 -17.73 5.87 29.14
N LEU A 160 -17.83 6.45 27.95
CA LEU A 160 -18.54 7.72 27.73
C LEU A 160 -19.77 7.60 26.85
N VAL A 161 -19.91 6.57 26.01
CA VAL A 161 -20.92 6.53 24.95
C VAL A 161 -22.00 5.49 25.20
N SER A 162 -21.63 4.27 25.53
CA SER A 162 -22.59 3.15 25.69
C SER A 162 -22.03 2.03 26.56
N ALA A 163 -22.85 1.54 27.48
CA ALA A 163 -22.57 0.32 28.23
C ALA A 163 -22.78 -0.97 27.38
N ASN A 164 -23.27 -0.87 26.16
CA ASN A 164 -23.51 -2.02 25.30
C ASN A 164 -22.20 -2.45 24.63
N MET A 165 -21.62 -3.53 25.16
CA MET A 165 -20.35 -4.08 24.70
C MET A 165 -20.38 -4.51 23.23
N GLU A 166 -21.45 -5.18 22.79
CA GLU A 166 -21.61 -5.61 21.40
C GLU A 166 -21.55 -4.42 20.43
N ARG A 167 -22.26 -3.35 20.73
CA ARG A 167 -22.24 -2.13 19.89
C ARG A 167 -20.85 -1.52 19.82
N ASN A 168 -20.11 -1.49 20.91
CA ASN A 168 -18.77 -0.94 20.97
C ASN A 168 -17.79 -1.82 20.18
N LEU A 169 -17.89 -3.15 20.28
CA LEU A 169 -17.11 -4.10 19.48
C LEU A 169 -17.40 -3.99 18.00
N ARG A 170 -18.68 -3.86 17.59
CA ARG A 170 -19.05 -3.61 16.18
C ARG A 170 -18.51 -2.28 15.65
N ARG A 171 -18.44 -1.26 16.50
CA ARG A 171 -17.80 0.01 16.13
C ARG A 171 -16.30 -0.12 15.97
N LEU A 172 -15.65 -0.89 16.82
CA LEU A 172 -14.23 -1.22 16.70
C LEU A 172 -13.96 -1.98 15.39
N GLU A 173 -14.77 -2.99 15.04
CA GLU A 173 -14.70 -3.72 13.78
C GLU A 173 -14.76 -2.79 12.56
N SER A 174 -15.63 -1.80 12.57
CA SER A 174 -15.80 -0.87 11.44
C SER A 174 -14.55 -0.01 11.12
N LYS A 175 -13.58 0.05 12.03
CA LYS A 175 -12.36 0.84 11.86
C LYS A 175 -11.27 0.12 11.08
N GLU A 176 -11.25 -1.22 11.14
CA GLU A 176 -10.25 -2.06 10.49
C GLU A 176 -10.91 -3.03 9.52
N ARG A 177 -10.50 -2.98 8.25
CA ARG A 177 -11.01 -3.87 7.20
C ARG A 177 -10.11 -5.09 7.06
N ASN A 178 -10.21 -6.00 8.01
CA ASN A 178 -9.50 -7.27 7.98
C ASN A 178 -10.47 -8.40 8.31
N ILE A 179 -10.52 -9.45 7.48
CA ILE A 179 -11.47 -10.56 7.64
C ILE A 179 -11.23 -11.34 8.95
N PHE A 180 -9.97 -11.52 9.36
CA PHE A 180 -9.63 -12.20 10.61
C PHE A 180 -10.01 -11.34 11.80
N PHE A 181 -9.85 -10.01 11.69
CA PHE A 181 -10.29 -9.08 12.74
C PHE A 181 -11.80 -9.11 12.91
N SER A 182 -12.57 -9.11 11.81
CA SER A 182 -14.03 -9.26 11.88
C SER A 182 -14.44 -10.58 12.55
N ARG A 183 -13.84 -11.71 12.16
CA ARG A 183 -14.09 -13.01 12.80
C ARG A 183 -13.74 -13.00 14.28
N TRP A 184 -12.64 -12.38 14.64
CA TRP A 184 -12.22 -12.26 16.04
C TRP A 184 -13.20 -11.42 16.86
N ILE A 185 -13.69 -10.29 16.32
CA ILE A 185 -14.73 -9.48 16.97
C ILE A 185 -16.04 -10.27 17.10
N ASP A 186 -16.47 -10.99 16.06
CA ASP A 186 -17.65 -11.86 16.13
C ASP A 186 -17.52 -12.89 17.26
N GLN A 187 -16.33 -13.52 17.35
CA GLN A 187 -16.06 -14.50 18.40
C GLN A 187 -16.04 -13.86 19.81
N LEU A 188 -15.48 -12.64 19.94
CA LEU A 188 -15.53 -11.90 21.20
C LEU A 188 -16.97 -11.58 21.63
N ILE A 189 -17.86 -11.25 20.69
CA ILE A 189 -19.28 -11.03 20.98
C ILE A 189 -19.93 -12.33 21.46
N LEU A 190 -19.65 -13.45 20.81
CA LEU A 190 -20.15 -14.76 21.24
C LEU A 190 -19.69 -15.14 22.64
N THR A 191 -18.44 -14.84 22.99
CA THR A 191 -17.91 -15.11 24.35
C THR A 191 -18.58 -14.28 25.43
N GLN A 192 -19.22 -13.14 25.10
CA GLN A 192 -20.01 -12.38 26.08
C GLN A 192 -21.28 -13.13 26.50
N THR A 193 -21.83 -13.97 25.62
CA THR A 193 -23.04 -14.78 25.87
C THR A 193 -22.67 -16.17 26.39
N ASP A 194 -21.64 -16.79 25.82
CA ASP A 194 -21.18 -18.13 26.19
C ASP A 194 -19.63 -18.14 26.35
N ARG A 195 -19.19 -18.15 27.60
CA ARG A 195 -17.76 -18.13 27.95
C ARG A 195 -16.99 -19.37 27.48
N SER A 196 -17.67 -20.48 27.20
CA SER A 196 -17.01 -21.69 26.67
C SER A 196 -16.40 -21.42 25.28
N GLN A 197 -16.91 -20.47 24.56
CA GLN A 197 -16.47 -20.07 23.22
C GLN A 197 -15.09 -19.34 23.19
N ILE A 198 -14.52 -19.03 24.33
CA ILE A 198 -13.21 -18.35 24.43
C ILE A 198 -12.09 -19.16 23.76
N VAL A 199 -12.19 -20.49 23.79
CA VAL A 199 -11.23 -21.42 23.16
C VAL A 199 -11.13 -21.19 21.65
N ASN A 200 -12.19 -20.73 21.03
CA ASN A 200 -12.23 -20.50 19.57
C ASN A 200 -11.53 -19.20 19.12
N LEU A 201 -11.07 -18.37 20.05
CA LEU A 201 -10.31 -17.16 19.72
C LEU A 201 -8.92 -17.49 19.18
N MET A 202 -8.22 -18.47 19.77
CA MET A 202 -6.86 -18.86 19.36
C MET A 202 -6.80 -19.40 17.92
N PRO A 203 -7.67 -20.32 17.49
CA PRO A 203 -7.68 -20.80 16.12
C PRO A 203 -7.79 -19.68 15.07
N ILE A 204 -8.53 -18.60 15.34
CA ILE A 204 -8.63 -17.46 14.41
C ILE A 204 -7.28 -16.75 14.23
N LEU A 205 -6.50 -16.64 15.31
CA LEU A 205 -5.18 -16.06 15.27
C LEU A 205 -4.18 -16.98 14.55
N ASP A 206 -4.31 -18.28 14.75
CA ASP A 206 -3.50 -19.28 14.07
C ASP A 206 -3.81 -19.30 12.56
N ASP A 207 -5.09 -19.27 12.15
CA ASP A 207 -5.51 -19.11 10.75
C ASP A 207 -4.91 -17.84 10.12
N MET A 208 -4.90 -16.74 10.86
CA MET A 208 -4.30 -15.47 10.39
C MET A 208 -2.79 -15.61 10.21
N ASN A 209 -2.10 -16.25 11.15
CA ASN A 209 -0.66 -16.49 11.08
C ASN A 209 -0.30 -17.42 9.90
N ASP A 210 -1.07 -18.47 9.68
CA ASP A 210 -0.87 -19.41 8.57
C ASP A 210 -1.09 -18.73 7.22
N ALA A 211 -2.14 -17.93 7.09
CA ALA A 211 -2.39 -17.12 5.89
C ALA A 211 -1.23 -16.15 5.61
N LYS A 212 -0.67 -15.51 6.66
CA LYS A 212 0.49 -14.62 6.54
C LYS A 212 1.76 -15.37 6.15
N THR A 213 1.97 -16.55 6.72
CA THR A 213 3.13 -17.39 6.39
C THR A 213 3.08 -17.85 4.94
N ALA A 214 1.93 -18.32 4.46
CA ALA A 214 1.72 -18.67 3.06
C ALA A 214 1.95 -17.46 2.13
N GLN A 215 1.51 -16.26 2.55
CA GLN A 215 1.75 -15.04 1.81
C GLN A 215 3.24 -14.67 1.77
N ARG A 216 3.97 -14.78 2.90
CA ARG A 216 5.43 -14.53 2.96
C ARG A 216 6.21 -15.46 2.05
N GLU A 217 5.84 -16.75 1.99
CA GLU A 217 6.46 -17.71 1.07
C GLU A 217 6.25 -17.33 -0.39
N ASN A 218 5.02 -16.97 -0.76
CA ASN A 218 4.70 -16.47 -2.10
C ASN A 218 5.48 -15.19 -2.42
N ASP A 219 5.56 -14.26 -1.48
CA ASP A 219 6.29 -13.01 -1.63
C ASP A 219 7.79 -13.23 -1.85
N THR A 220 8.38 -14.23 -1.17
CA THR A 220 9.79 -14.61 -1.36
C THR A 220 10.02 -15.15 -2.77
N LYS A 221 9.14 -16.00 -3.26
CA LYS A 221 9.19 -16.51 -4.65
C LYS A 221 9.03 -15.39 -5.67
N ILE A 222 8.08 -14.48 -5.44
CA ILE A 222 7.85 -13.31 -6.28
C ILE A 222 9.08 -12.37 -6.25
N ALA A 223 9.67 -12.13 -5.07
CA ALA A 223 10.86 -11.30 -4.93
C ALA A 223 12.07 -11.89 -5.67
N SER A 224 12.25 -13.22 -5.65
CA SER A 224 13.26 -13.90 -6.45
C SER A 224 13.03 -13.69 -7.95
N ALA A 225 11.81 -13.92 -8.43
CA ALA A 225 11.45 -13.69 -9.83
C ALA A 225 11.66 -12.22 -10.27
N TRP A 226 11.37 -11.26 -9.39
CA TRP A 226 11.64 -9.84 -9.64
C TRP A 226 13.13 -9.53 -9.72
N ARG A 227 13.94 -10.13 -8.86
CA ARG A 227 15.40 -9.96 -8.90
C ARG A 227 15.95 -10.47 -10.23
N ASP A 228 15.53 -11.65 -10.66
CA ASP A 228 15.96 -12.24 -11.92
C ASP A 228 15.50 -11.38 -13.12
N TYR A 229 14.28 -10.87 -13.07
CA TYR A 229 13.75 -9.94 -14.05
C TYR A 229 14.56 -8.64 -14.12
N PHE A 230 14.88 -8.02 -12.99
CA PHE A 230 15.71 -6.81 -12.96
C PHE A 230 17.13 -7.06 -13.46
N THR A 231 17.72 -8.21 -13.16
CA THR A 231 19.03 -8.60 -13.66
C THR A 231 19.01 -8.74 -15.19
N MET A 232 17.99 -9.42 -15.75
CA MET A 232 17.82 -9.52 -17.20
C MET A 232 17.57 -8.15 -17.85
N LEU A 233 16.71 -7.34 -17.25
CA LEU A 233 16.41 -5.98 -17.72
C LEU A 233 17.68 -5.13 -17.77
N PHE A 234 18.53 -5.21 -16.75
CA PHE A 234 19.80 -4.51 -16.70
C PHE A 234 20.77 -4.96 -17.80
N ILE A 235 20.89 -6.28 -18.02
CA ILE A 235 21.72 -6.85 -19.09
C ILE A 235 21.24 -6.37 -20.47
N ILE A 236 19.92 -6.43 -20.71
CA ILE A 236 19.33 -5.99 -21.99
C ILE A 236 19.57 -4.49 -22.22
N LEU A 237 19.42 -3.68 -21.16
CA LEU A 237 19.60 -2.22 -21.26
C LEU A 237 21.07 -1.85 -21.46
N LEU A 238 22.01 -2.66 -20.93
CA LEU A 238 23.44 -2.48 -21.07
C LEU A 238 23.97 -3.01 -22.41
N SER A 239 23.26 -3.92 -23.06
CA SER A 239 23.71 -4.60 -24.27
C SER A 239 24.11 -3.65 -25.43
N PRO A 240 23.41 -2.54 -25.71
CA PRO A 240 23.86 -1.61 -26.77
C PRO A 240 25.19 -0.92 -26.43
N LEU A 241 25.42 -0.67 -25.14
CA LEU A 241 26.66 -0.08 -24.68
C LEU A 241 27.83 -1.07 -24.81
N LEU A 242 27.58 -2.34 -24.52
CA LEU A 242 28.58 -3.40 -24.74
C LEU A 242 28.90 -3.55 -26.23
N ILE A 243 27.91 -3.55 -27.13
CA ILE A 243 28.08 -3.59 -28.58
C ILE A 243 28.92 -2.39 -29.04
N ARG A 244 28.68 -1.19 -28.48
CA ARG A 244 29.44 0.01 -28.80
C ARG A 244 30.90 -0.11 -28.46
N VAL A 245 31.25 -0.77 -27.33
CA VAL A 245 32.63 -0.94 -26.87
C VAL A 245 33.35 -2.05 -27.66
N ILE A 246 32.65 -3.15 -27.97
CA ILE A 246 33.26 -4.32 -28.63
C ILE A 246 33.36 -4.06 -30.12
N GLN A 247 32.34 -3.51 -30.76
CA GLN A 247 32.30 -3.34 -32.21
C GLN A 247 31.47 -2.11 -32.61
N TYR A 248 32.13 -0.98 -32.76
CA TYR A 248 31.51 0.32 -33.02
C TYR A 248 30.73 0.34 -34.35
N GLU A 249 31.15 -0.40 -35.37
CA GLU A 249 30.45 -0.45 -36.66
C GLU A 249 29.05 -1.05 -36.52
N TRP A 250 28.88 -2.14 -35.77
CA TRP A 250 27.59 -2.75 -35.53
C TRP A 250 26.69 -1.84 -34.72
N TYR A 251 27.23 -1.15 -33.72
CA TYR A 251 26.49 -0.15 -32.96
C TYR A 251 26.01 1.00 -33.88
N ASN A 252 26.85 1.48 -34.79
CA ASN A 252 26.49 2.51 -35.73
C ASN A 252 25.36 2.05 -36.68
N TYR A 253 25.46 0.82 -37.18
CA TYR A 253 24.40 0.21 -37.98
C TYR A 253 23.09 0.16 -37.21
N LEU A 254 23.10 -0.21 -35.93
CA LEU A 254 21.93 -0.33 -35.08
C LEU A 254 21.20 1.02 -34.90
N ILE A 255 21.95 2.14 -34.82
CA ILE A 255 21.38 3.47 -34.59
C ILE A 255 21.01 4.21 -35.86
N THR A 256 21.83 4.08 -36.92
CA THR A 256 21.64 4.84 -38.16
C THR A 256 20.62 4.21 -39.10
N THR A 257 20.54 2.87 -39.12
CA THR A 257 19.64 2.15 -40.01
C THR A 257 18.21 2.18 -39.51
N PHE A 258 17.25 2.34 -40.42
CA PHE A 258 15.81 2.31 -40.08
C PHE A 258 15.41 1.02 -39.36
N PHE A 259 15.85 -0.14 -39.84
CA PHE A 259 15.58 -1.43 -39.21
C PHE A 259 16.19 -1.54 -37.82
N GLY A 260 17.40 -1.03 -37.58
CA GLY A 260 18.05 -1.01 -36.29
C GLY A 260 17.27 -0.17 -35.27
N ARG A 261 16.79 1.01 -35.65
CA ARG A 261 15.95 1.87 -34.80
C ARG A 261 14.63 1.19 -34.44
N VAL A 262 13.95 0.56 -35.41
CA VAL A 262 12.71 -0.20 -35.17
C VAL A 262 12.95 -1.34 -34.18
N LEU A 263 14.09 -2.05 -34.31
CA LEU A 263 14.46 -3.14 -33.41
C LEU A 263 14.67 -2.63 -31.96
N VAL A 264 15.40 -1.54 -31.78
CA VAL A 264 15.61 -0.93 -30.44
C VAL A 264 14.27 -0.45 -29.83
N ILE A 265 13.42 0.22 -30.61
CA ILE A 265 12.12 0.69 -30.14
C ILE A 265 11.20 -0.50 -29.77
N SER A 266 11.21 -1.57 -30.57
CA SER A 266 10.47 -2.81 -30.30
C SER A 266 10.96 -3.48 -29.01
N MET A 267 12.27 -3.54 -28.79
CA MET A 267 12.89 -4.05 -27.58
C MET A 267 12.46 -3.25 -26.35
N LEU A 268 12.51 -1.91 -26.41
CA LEU A 268 12.05 -1.04 -25.31
C LEU A 268 10.54 -1.20 -25.07
N GLY A 269 9.74 -1.30 -26.13
CA GLY A 269 8.28 -1.54 -26.04
C GLY A 269 7.95 -2.88 -25.37
N SER A 270 8.68 -3.93 -25.69
CA SER A 270 8.51 -5.26 -25.05
C SER A 270 8.86 -5.23 -23.57
N LEU A 271 9.88 -4.46 -23.17
CA LEU A 271 10.23 -4.27 -21.76
C LEU A 271 9.13 -3.57 -20.98
N VAL A 272 8.54 -2.50 -21.53
CA VAL A 272 7.39 -1.80 -20.91
C VAL A 272 6.21 -2.72 -20.76
N TRP A 273 5.89 -3.49 -21.80
CA TRP A 273 4.77 -4.43 -21.78
C TRP A 273 4.99 -5.54 -20.74
N ALA A 274 6.19 -6.13 -20.71
CA ALA A 274 6.57 -7.16 -19.75
C ALA A 274 6.51 -6.64 -18.30
N THR A 275 7.04 -5.42 -18.04
CA THR A 275 6.99 -4.78 -16.72
C THR A 275 5.55 -4.52 -16.28
N GLY A 276 4.71 -4.00 -17.20
CA GLY A 276 3.30 -3.75 -16.92
C GLY A 276 2.52 -5.05 -16.61
N ARG A 277 2.88 -6.16 -17.25
CA ARG A 277 2.27 -7.47 -16.98
C ARG A 277 2.75 -8.04 -15.64
N ALA A 278 4.05 -7.94 -15.35
CA ALA A 278 4.63 -8.38 -14.09
C ALA A 278 4.02 -7.65 -12.88
N MET A 279 3.80 -6.32 -12.98
CA MET A 279 3.13 -5.55 -11.94
C MET A 279 1.67 -5.96 -11.69
N LYS A 280 0.94 -6.41 -12.73
CA LYS A 280 -0.44 -6.91 -12.58
C LYS A 280 -0.51 -8.22 -11.83
N ILE A 281 0.48 -9.09 -11.99
CA ILE A 281 0.54 -10.40 -11.33
C ILE A 281 0.90 -10.23 -9.85
N ASN A 282 1.69 -9.22 -9.51
CA ASN A 282 2.16 -8.94 -8.15
C ASN A 282 1.15 -8.17 -7.28
N LYS A 283 -0.15 -8.28 -7.55
CA LYS A 283 -1.16 -7.72 -6.65
C LYS A 283 -1.26 -8.60 -5.42
N PRO A 284 -1.14 -8.05 -4.19
CA PRO A 284 -1.39 -8.82 -2.98
C PRO A 284 -2.82 -9.35 -3.02
N ILE A 285 -2.99 -10.61 -2.64
CA ILE A 285 -4.31 -11.20 -2.39
C ILE A 285 -4.82 -10.51 -1.12
N THR A 286 -5.49 -9.37 -1.30
CA THR A 286 -6.22 -8.72 -0.21
C THR A 286 -7.53 -9.47 -0.07
N GLY A 287 -7.63 -10.28 0.99
CA GLY A 287 -8.90 -10.79 1.47
C GLY A 287 -9.81 -9.66 1.92
#